data_68ce640cf9e209fed4b274e6f0727375
#
_entry.id   68ce640cf9e209fed4b274e6f0727375
#
_cell.length_a   1.000
_cell.length_b   1.000
_cell.length_c   1.000
_cell.angle_alpha   90.00
_cell.angle_beta   90.00
_cell.angle_gamma   90.00
#
_symmetry.space_group_name_H-M   'P 1'
#
loop_
_entity.id
_entity.type
_entity.pdbx_description
1 polymer ?
#
loop_
_entity_poly.entity_id
_entity_poly.type
_entity_poly.pdbx_seq_one_letter_code
_entity_poly.pdbx_strand_id
1 'polypeptide(L)'
;FIRRALEKAGMPQIPVISVNANGMETNPGFSITPLLLTKALQAVVYGDVFMRVLYATRPYEKEAGSADALHEKWKERCVRSLSKRNPAMMEFARNVKGIIRDFDNLPRRDIQKPRVGIVGEILVKFSPLANNHIVELLESEGAEAVMPDLMDFLLYCFYNSNFKADHLGGKRSTARLCNLGISLLEYFRRTARKELEASRHFTPQAKISNLAAMAQDFVSLGNQTGEGWFLTGEMLELIHSGVENIVCTQPFGCLPNHIVGKGMIRKLKD
;
A
#
# COMPACT_ATOMS: atom_id res chain seq x y z
N PHE A 1 -20.85 3.22 15.71
CA PHE A 1 -20.36 2.42 16.83
C PHE A 1 -19.49 3.26 17.78
N ILE A 2 -18.39 3.89 17.31
CA ILE A 2 -17.45 4.68 18.12
C ILE A 2 -18.16 5.82 18.85
N ARG A 3 -19.04 6.60 18.18
CA ARG A 3 -19.81 7.69 18.82
C ARG A 3 -20.60 7.18 20.03
N ARG A 4 -21.33 6.07 19.89
CA ARG A 4 -22.08 5.45 21.00
C ARG A 4 -21.18 4.93 22.13
N ALA A 5 -19.98 4.45 21.79
CA ALA A 5 -19.01 4.04 22.80
C ALA A 5 -18.49 5.22 23.60
N LEU A 6 -18.18 6.33 22.93
CA LEU A 6 -17.76 7.59 23.58
C LEU A 6 -18.88 8.20 24.45
N GLU A 7 -20.12 8.19 23.96
CA GLU A 7 -21.30 8.61 24.77
C GLU A 7 -21.44 7.78 26.05
N LYS A 8 -21.34 6.45 25.95
CA LYS A 8 -21.37 5.56 27.12
C LYS A 8 -20.20 5.74 28.07
N ALA A 9 -19.05 6.15 27.55
CA ALA A 9 -17.85 6.44 28.33
C ALA A 9 -17.85 7.88 28.94
N GLY A 10 -18.95 8.64 28.79
CA GLY A 10 -19.07 10.01 29.30
C GLY A 10 -18.23 11.04 28.52
N MET A 11 -17.86 10.74 27.29
CA MET A 11 -17.02 11.59 26.43
C MET A 11 -17.71 12.01 25.11
N PRO A 12 -18.99 12.47 25.13
CA PRO A 12 -19.73 12.80 23.90
C PRO A 12 -19.14 14.00 23.14
N GLN A 13 -18.30 14.81 23.79
CA GLN A 13 -17.65 15.99 23.22
C GLN A 13 -16.49 15.62 22.28
N ILE A 14 -16.00 14.39 22.27
CA ILE A 14 -14.92 13.97 21.38
C ILE A 14 -15.47 13.80 19.96
N PRO A 15 -14.98 14.58 18.97
CA PRO A 15 -15.46 14.47 17.60
C PRO A 15 -14.99 13.16 16.97
N VAL A 16 -15.90 12.44 16.33
CA VAL A 16 -15.60 11.26 15.52
C VAL A 16 -15.76 11.66 14.05
N ILE A 17 -14.65 11.69 13.33
CA ILE A 17 -14.58 12.01 11.91
C ILE A 17 -14.37 10.70 11.13
N SER A 18 -15.23 10.46 10.14
CA SER A 18 -15.07 9.37 9.19
C SER A 18 -14.63 9.93 7.85
N VAL A 19 -13.48 9.50 7.35
CA VAL A 19 -13.03 9.83 5.99
C VAL A 19 -13.71 8.85 5.03
N ASN A 20 -14.99 9.07 4.77
CA ASN A 20 -15.78 8.22 3.90
C ASN A 20 -16.00 8.91 2.54
N ALA A 21 -15.49 8.30 1.49
CA ALA A 21 -15.66 8.79 0.11
C ALA A 21 -17.10 8.70 -0.41
N ASN A 22 -17.99 7.96 0.29
CA ASN A 22 -19.36 7.73 -0.15
C ASN A 22 -20.34 8.88 0.17
N GLY A 23 -19.87 9.95 0.82
CA GLY A 23 -20.72 11.09 1.18
C GLY A 23 -21.89 10.78 2.12
N MET A 24 -21.93 9.58 2.72
CA MET A 24 -23.00 9.14 3.62
C MET A 24 -22.93 9.76 5.01
N GLU A 25 -21.80 10.34 5.37
CA GLU A 25 -21.62 11.07 6.62
C GLU A 25 -21.13 12.50 6.34
N THR A 26 -21.77 13.45 6.98
CA THR A 26 -21.31 14.84 7.03
C THR A 26 -20.51 15.03 8.32
N ASN A 27 -19.28 15.50 8.19
CA ASN A 27 -18.42 15.81 9.33
C ASN A 27 -18.30 17.33 9.45
N PRO A 28 -19.11 18.00 10.30
CA PRO A 28 -19.06 19.44 10.45
C PRO A 28 -17.64 19.90 10.82
N GLY A 29 -17.13 20.90 10.11
CA GLY A 29 -15.79 21.46 10.36
C GLY A 29 -14.63 20.68 9.74
N PHE A 30 -14.86 19.54 9.04
CA PHE A 30 -13.83 18.83 8.30
C PHE A 30 -14.11 18.84 6.80
N SER A 31 -13.16 19.29 6.01
CA SER A 31 -13.22 19.26 4.54
C SER A 31 -11.89 18.79 3.96
N ILE A 32 -11.98 17.95 2.91
CA ILE A 32 -10.79 17.53 2.16
C ILE A 32 -10.45 18.66 1.18
N THR A 33 -9.42 19.42 1.51
CA THR A 33 -8.89 20.46 0.63
C THR A 33 -7.89 19.86 -0.38
N PRO A 34 -7.66 20.51 -1.55
CA PRO A 34 -6.61 20.08 -2.47
C PRO A 34 -5.21 20.00 -1.82
N LEU A 35 -4.93 20.88 -0.88
CA LEU A 35 -3.68 20.85 -0.11
C LEU A 35 -3.60 19.61 0.79
N LEU A 36 -4.67 19.30 1.51
CA LEU A 36 -4.73 18.10 2.36
C LEU A 36 -4.59 16.83 1.52
N LEU A 37 -5.27 16.77 0.37
CA LEU A 37 -5.14 15.65 -0.57
C LEU A 37 -3.70 15.49 -1.07
N THR A 38 -3.05 16.60 -1.47
CA THR A 38 -1.63 16.57 -1.89
C THR A 38 -0.73 16.01 -0.81
N LYS A 39 -0.89 16.48 0.45
CA LYS A 39 -0.12 15.99 1.60
C LYS A 39 -0.40 14.51 1.88
N ALA A 40 -1.65 14.09 1.80
CA ALA A 40 -2.03 12.69 1.98
C ALA A 40 -1.39 11.78 0.93
N LEU A 41 -1.41 12.17 -0.35
CA LEU A 41 -0.76 11.41 -1.41
C LEU A 41 0.76 11.34 -1.25
N GLN A 42 1.40 12.45 -0.86
CA GLN A 42 2.84 12.44 -0.53
C GLN A 42 3.14 11.52 0.65
N ALA A 43 2.30 11.53 1.70
CA ALA A 43 2.46 10.68 2.87
C ALA A 43 2.32 9.19 2.52
N VAL A 44 1.35 8.82 1.68
CA VAL A 44 1.18 7.43 1.20
C VAL A 44 2.42 6.98 0.44
N VAL A 45 2.92 7.79 -0.49
CA VAL A 45 4.15 7.43 -1.25
C VAL A 45 5.36 7.31 -0.33
N TYR A 46 5.52 8.19 0.67
CA TYR A 46 6.60 8.04 1.65
C TYR A 46 6.46 6.73 2.45
N GLY A 47 5.24 6.40 2.91
CA GLY A 47 4.97 5.16 3.63
C GLY A 47 5.31 3.92 2.80
N ASP A 48 4.84 3.86 1.54
CA ASP A 48 5.10 2.76 0.63
C ASP A 48 6.61 2.61 0.35
N VAL A 49 7.32 3.73 0.10
CA VAL A 49 8.77 3.71 -0.11
C VAL A 49 9.49 3.21 1.14
N PHE A 50 9.16 3.73 2.33
CA PHE A 50 9.77 3.26 3.58
C PHE A 50 9.56 1.77 3.81
N MET A 51 8.33 1.31 3.68
CA MET A 51 7.99 -0.11 3.86
C MET A 51 8.82 -0.99 2.92
N ARG A 52 8.88 -0.63 1.64
CA ARG A 52 9.60 -1.37 0.60
C ARG A 52 11.11 -1.41 0.86
N VAL A 53 11.74 -0.27 1.18
CA VAL A 53 13.20 -0.23 1.38
C VAL A 53 13.62 -0.75 2.75
N LEU A 54 12.83 -0.52 3.80
CA LEU A 54 13.14 -0.96 5.16
C LEU A 54 13.06 -2.49 5.29
N TYR A 55 11.95 -3.09 4.85
CA TYR A 55 11.76 -4.54 4.94
C TYR A 55 12.76 -5.33 4.07
N ALA A 56 13.15 -4.76 2.93
CA ALA A 56 14.17 -5.35 2.07
C ALA A 56 15.60 -5.08 2.57
N THR A 57 15.84 -4.21 3.56
CA THR A 57 17.18 -3.87 4.06
C THR A 57 17.46 -4.44 5.44
N ARG A 58 16.52 -4.28 6.38
CA ARG A 58 16.68 -4.64 7.79
C ARG A 58 17.15 -6.09 8.01
N PRO A 59 16.62 -7.11 7.31
CA PRO A 59 17.08 -8.49 7.46
C PRO A 59 18.55 -8.72 7.05
N TYR A 60 19.12 -7.82 6.27
CA TYR A 60 20.45 -7.94 5.67
C TYR A 60 21.48 -6.95 6.23
N GLU A 61 21.11 -6.03 7.11
CA GLU A 61 22.01 -5.01 7.65
C GLU A 61 23.24 -5.62 8.32
N LYS A 62 24.42 -5.01 8.11
CA LYS A 62 25.68 -5.44 8.76
C LYS A 62 25.70 -5.04 10.22
N GLU A 63 25.28 -3.82 10.52
CA GLU A 63 25.20 -3.25 11.86
C GLU A 63 23.73 -3.25 12.29
N ALA A 64 23.42 -4.00 13.34
CA ALA A 64 22.06 -4.17 13.84
C ALA A 64 21.46 -2.81 14.25
N GLY A 65 20.25 -2.53 13.76
CA GLY A 65 19.53 -1.29 14.02
C GLY A 65 19.90 -0.12 13.09
N SER A 66 20.85 -0.31 12.17
CA SER A 66 21.24 0.77 11.23
C SER A 66 20.13 1.13 10.24
N ALA A 67 19.33 0.16 9.82
CA ALA A 67 18.18 0.39 8.95
C ALA A 67 17.07 1.16 9.67
N ASP A 68 16.77 0.81 10.92
CA ASP A 68 15.77 1.51 11.74
C ASP A 68 16.23 2.94 12.08
N ALA A 69 17.50 3.14 12.42
CA ALA A 69 18.05 4.48 12.65
C ALA A 69 17.96 5.37 11.41
N LEU A 70 18.25 4.80 10.22
CA LEU A 70 18.11 5.52 8.95
C LEU A 70 16.65 5.84 8.63
N HIS A 71 15.73 4.91 8.92
CA HIS A 71 14.29 5.11 8.79
C HIS A 71 13.81 6.28 9.65
N GLU A 72 14.13 6.30 10.95
CA GLU A 72 13.73 7.37 11.86
C GLU A 72 14.24 8.75 11.39
N LYS A 73 15.51 8.84 10.98
CA LYS A 73 16.10 10.05 10.43
C LYS A 73 15.31 10.59 9.22
N TRP A 74 14.96 9.72 8.29
CA TRP A 74 14.21 10.12 7.10
C TRP A 74 12.74 10.38 7.39
N LYS A 75 12.12 9.61 8.29
CA LYS A 75 10.75 9.83 8.77
C LYS A 75 10.58 11.23 9.35
N GLU A 76 11.46 11.63 10.27
CA GLU A 76 11.43 12.99 10.82
C GLU A 76 11.54 14.07 9.73
N ARG A 77 12.41 13.87 8.74
CA ARG A 77 12.56 14.81 7.63
C ARG A 77 11.29 14.88 6.76
N CYS A 78 10.66 13.76 6.48
CA CYS A 78 9.41 13.69 5.71
C CYS A 78 8.26 14.35 6.48
N VAL A 79 8.13 14.09 7.79
CA VAL A 79 7.14 14.73 8.65
C VAL A 79 7.33 16.26 8.66
N ARG A 80 8.56 16.76 8.83
CA ARG A 80 8.85 18.20 8.73
C ARG A 80 8.48 18.79 7.37
N SER A 81 8.72 18.05 6.27
CA SER A 81 8.33 18.48 4.92
C SER A 81 6.81 18.59 4.76
N LEU A 82 6.07 17.58 5.23
CA LEU A 82 4.59 17.55 5.18
C LEU A 82 3.93 18.57 6.11
N SER A 83 4.59 18.96 7.20
CA SER A 83 4.09 19.96 8.16
C SER A 83 4.14 21.38 7.62
N LYS A 84 4.89 21.64 6.54
CA LYS A 84 4.95 22.96 5.90
C LYS A 84 3.56 23.37 5.38
N ARG A 85 3.30 24.67 5.35
CA ARG A 85 2.04 25.21 4.81
C ARG A 85 1.82 24.77 3.35
N ASN A 86 2.88 24.82 2.52
CA ASN A 86 2.86 24.40 1.12
C ASN A 86 4.03 23.42 0.88
N PRO A 87 3.80 22.10 0.94
CA PRO A 87 4.84 21.13 0.67
C PRO A 87 5.21 21.15 -0.84
N ALA A 88 6.49 21.43 -1.12
CA ALA A 88 6.97 21.54 -2.50
C ALA A 88 7.18 20.15 -3.13
N MET A 89 6.65 19.94 -4.33
CA MET A 89 6.85 18.69 -5.09
C MET A 89 8.34 18.38 -5.37
N MET A 90 9.17 19.41 -5.53
CA MET A 90 10.61 19.23 -5.71
C MET A 90 11.31 18.71 -4.44
N GLU A 91 10.88 19.17 -3.27
CA GLU A 91 11.41 18.66 -1.99
C GLU A 91 10.94 17.22 -1.75
N PHE A 92 9.67 16.94 -2.03
CA PHE A 92 9.12 15.59 -1.99
C PHE A 92 9.91 14.62 -2.86
N ALA A 93 10.10 14.94 -4.14
CA ALA A 93 10.88 14.12 -5.06
C ALA A 93 12.34 13.91 -4.61
N ARG A 94 12.97 14.96 -4.06
CA ARG A 94 14.34 14.88 -3.50
C ARG A 94 14.40 13.97 -2.27
N ASN A 95 13.39 14.02 -1.41
CA ASN A 95 13.32 13.14 -0.24
C ASN A 95 13.14 11.68 -0.67
N VAL A 96 12.21 11.38 -1.57
CA VAL A 96 11.99 10.03 -2.12
C VAL A 96 13.30 9.46 -2.71
N LYS A 97 13.97 10.24 -3.55
CA LYS A 97 15.28 9.86 -4.12
C LYS A 97 16.32 9.62 -3.03
N GLY A 98 16.40 10.51 -2.03
CA GLY A 98 17.36 10.40 -0.94
C GLY A 98 17.12 9.14 -0.10
N ILE A 99 15.87 8.83 0.24
CA ILE A 99 15.49 7.60 0.97
C ILE A 99 16.00 6.37 0.22
N ILE A 100 15.59 6.19 -1.02
CA ILE A 100 15.94 5.00 -1.81
C ILE A 100 17.45 4.86 -1.94
N ARG A 101 18.16 5.95 -2.28
CA ARG A 101 19.62 5.93 -2.43
C ARG A 101 20.34 5.60 -1.11
N ASP A 102 19.92 6.18 0.01
CA ASP A 102 20.60 6.00 1.28
C ASP A 102 20.39 4.56 1.80
N PHE A 103 19.19 3.98 1.62
CA PHE A 103 18.94 2.57 1.91
C PHE A 103 19.67 1.62 0.96
N ASP A 104 19.75 1.94 -0.34
CA ASP A 104 20.47 1.12 -1.33
C ASP A 104 21.99 1.08 -1.07
N ASN A 105 22.53 2.09 -0.39
CA ASN A 105 23.93 2.18 -0.01
C ASN A 105 24.22 1.72 1.44
N LEU A 106 23.20 1.33 2.20
CA LEU A 106 23.44 0.81 3.55
C LEU A 106 24.26 -0.49 3.49
N PRO A 107 25.33 -0.64 4.31
CA PRO A 107 26.12 -1.86 4.32
C PRO A 107 25.31 -3.10 4.64
N ARG A 108 25.34 -4.10 3.76
CA ARG A 108 24.57 -5.34 3.83
C ARG A 108 25.46 -6.56 4.02
N ARG A 109 24.95 -7.59 4.68
CA ARG A 109 25.54 -8.94 4.70
C ARG A 109 25.24 -9.63 3.37
N ASP A 110 26.19 -10.37 2.85
CA ASP A 110 26.02 -11.19 1.64
C ASP A 110 25.40 -12.54 2.02
N ILE A 111 24.11 -12.53 2.29
CA ILE A 111 23.32 -13.71 2.63
C ILE A 111 22.01 -13.66 1.85
N GLN A 112 21.41 -14.83 1.63
CA GLN A 112 20.06 -14.94 1.07
C GLN A 112 19.11 -15.41 2.16
N LYS A 113 17.92 -14.84 2.17
CA LYS A 113 16.83 -15.20 3.08
C LYS A 113 15.60 -15.60 2.28
N PRO A 114 14.76 -16.51 2.79
CA PRO A 114 13.47 -16.77 2.19
C PRO A 114 12.62 -15.49 2.18
N ARG A 115 12.02 -15.18 1.04
CA ARG A 115 11.14 -14.03 0.88
C ARG A 115 9.71 -14.46 1.09
N VAL A 116 8.95 -13.71 1.88
CA VAL A 116 7.55 -13.99 2.23
C VAL A 116 6.69 -12.78 1.90
N GLY A 117 5.81 -12.95 0.93
CA GLY A 117 4.81 -11.95 0.55
C GLY A 117 3.70 -11.83 1.59
N ILE A 118 3.31 -10.61 1.94
CA ILE A 118 2.18 -10.34 2.84
C ILE A 118 1.10 -9.65 2.04
N VAL A 119 -0.02 -10.34 1.86
CA VAL A 119 -1.22 -9.83 1.17
C VAL A 119 -2.44 -9.97 2.08
N GLY A 120 -3.58 -9.45 1.68
CA GLY A 120 -4.82 -9.65 2.41
C GLY A 120 -5.66 -8.39 2.58
N GLU A 121 -6.50 -8.38 3.60
CA GLU A 121 -7.40 -7.27 3.89
C GLU A 121 -6.58 -6.02 4.32
N ILE A 122 -6.94 -4.89 3.76
CA ILE A 122 -6.14 -3.64 3.84
C ILE A 122 -5.84 -3.21 5.28
N LEU A 123 -6.84 -3.19 6.17
CA LEU A 123 -6.59 -2.78 7.55
C LEU A 123 -5.67 -3.78 8.26
N VAL A 124 -5.94 -5.07 8.10
CA VAL A 124 -5.13 -6.13 8.74
C VAL A 124 -3.73 -6.15 8.17
N LYS A 125 -3.58 -6.05 6.85
CA LYS A 125 -2.28 -6.04 6.16
C LYS A 125 -1.36 -4.93 6.68
N PHE A 126 -1.86 -3.70 6.79
CA PHE A 126 -1.05 -2.52 7.12
C PHE A 126 -1.03 -2.13 8.62
N SER A 127 -1.79 -2.81 9.48
CA SER A 127 -1.83 -2.52 10.91
C SER A 127 -1.08 -3.59 11.72
N PRO A 128 0.11 -3.30 12.27
CA PRO A 128 0.84 -4.25 13.11
C PRO A 128 0.01 -4.81 14.27
N LEU A 129 -0.83 -3.96 14.88
CA LEU A 129 -1.73 -4.38 15.96
C LEU A 129 -2.77 -5.41 15.48
N ALA A 130 -3.28 -5.27 14.25
CA ALA A 130 -4.30 -6.15 13.70
C ALA A 130 -3.72 -7.46 13.13
N ASN A 131 -2.47 -7.47 12.69
CA ASN A 131 -1.79 -8.63 12.12
C ASN A 131 -0.79 -9.31 13.06
N ASN A 132 -0.82 -8.96 14.36
CA ASN A 132 0.08 -9.51 15.38
C ASN A 132 1.58 -9.32 15.03
N HIS A 133 1.95 -8.15 14.51
CA HIS A 133 3.33 -7.82 14.16
C HIS A 133 3.97 -8.82 13.19
N ILE A 134 3.25 -9.22 12.14
CA ILE A 134 3.67 -10.29 11.23
C ILE A 134 5.03 -10.03 10.56
N VAL A 135 5.38 -8.77 10.28
CA VAL A 135 6.67 -8.43 9.67
C VAL A 135 7.81 -8.75 10.63
N GLU A 136 7.69 -8.30 11.88
CA GLU A 136 8.68 -8.55 12.94
C GLU A 136 8.79 -10.06 13.22
N LEU A 137 7.68 -10.79 13.20
CA LEU A 137 7.67 -12.24 13.35
C LEU A 137 8.45 -12.90 12.21
N LEU A 138 8.17 -12.59 10.95
CA LEU A 138 8.87 -13.16 9.79
C LEU A 138 10.38 -12.85 9.82
N GLU A 139 10.76 -11.65 10.18
CA GLU A 139 12.16 -11.24 10.29
C GLU A 139 12.86 -11.97 11.44
N SER A 140 12.21 -12.20 12.59
CA SER A 140 12.74 -12.96 13.72
C SER A 140 12.94 -14.44 13.37
N GLU A 141 12.11 -14.99 12.49
CA GLU A 141 12.26 -16.36 11.94
C GLU A 141 13.27 -16.43 10.77
N GLY A 142 13.92 -15.32 10.46
CA GLY A 142 14.99 -15.27 9.46
C GLY A 142 14.55 -15.03 8.02
N ALA A 143 13.32 -14.60 7.78
CA ALA A 143 12.79 -14.28 6.45
C ALA A 143 12.90 -12.78 6.11
N GLU A 144 12.71 -12.44 4.83
CA GLU A 144 12.45 -11.09 4.34
C GLU A 144 10.95 -10.93 4.09
N ALA A 145 10.32 -9.94 4.70
CA ALA A 145 8.93 -9.60 4.43
C ALA A 145 8.82 -8.75 3.16
N VAL A 146 7.91 -9.11 2.26
CA VAL A 146 7.61 -8.36 1.02
C VAL A 146 6.14 -7.97 1.03
N MET A 147 5.86 -6.68 1.08
CA MET A 147 4.49 -6.18 1.17
C MET A 147 4.19 -5.22 0.00
N PRO A 148 3.15 -5.51 -0.81
CA PRO A 148 2.68 -4.59 -1.86
C PRO A 148 2.19 -3.26 -1.29
N ASP A 149 2.31 -2.20 -2.08
CA ASP A 149 2.09 -0.82 -1.69
C ASP A 149 0.61 -0.50 -1.41
N LEU A 150 0.35 0.43 -0.49
CA LEU A 150 -1.01 0.95 -0.25
C LEU A 150 -1.53 1.76 -1.44
N MET A 151 -0.67 2.45 -2.16
CA MET A 151 -1.02 3.20 -3.36
C MET A 151 -1.64 2.29 -4.44
N ASP A 152 -1.22 1.03 -4.52
CA ASP A 152 -1.77 0.07 -5.50
C ASP A 152 -3.24 -0.23 -5.23
N PHE A 153 -3.66 -0.30 -3.95
CA PHE A 153 -5.07 -0.41 -3.59
C PHE A 153 -5.88 0.83 -3.99
N LEU A 154 -5.33 2.03 -3.84
CA LEU A 154 -5.99 3.26 -4.31
C LEU A 154 -6.16 3.24 -5.83
N LEU A 155 -5.13 2.82 -6.56
CA LEU A 155 -5.18 2.66 -8.03
C LEU A 155 -6.23 1.62 -8.44
N TYR A 156 -6.31 0.50 -7.73
CA TYR A 156 -7.35 -0.53 -7.93
C TYR A 156 -8.75 0.06 -7.79
N CYS A 157 -9.01 0.83 -6.75
CA CYS A 157 -10.32 1.46 -6.55
C CYS A 157 -10.77 2.32 -7.74
N PHE A 158 -9.84 3.10 -8.32
CA PHE A 158 -10.11 3.90 -9.52
C PHE A 158 -10.25 3.02 -10.78
N TYR A 159 -9.40 1.99 -10.91
CA TYR A 159 -9.36 1.12 -12.09
C TYR A 159 -10.66 0.34 -12.29
N ASN A 160 -11.33 -0.03 -11.20
CA ASN A 160 -12.61 -0.73 -11.19
C ASN A 160 -13.72 -0.02 -12.00
N SER A 161 -13.61 1.29 -12.18
CA SER A 161 -14.57 2.07 -12.98
C SER A 161 -14.58 1.68 -14.46
N ASN A 162 -13.47 1.16 -14.99
CA ASN A 162 -13.37 0.72 -16.38
C ASN A 162 -14.27 -0.51 -16.61
N PHE A 163 -14.13 -1.54 -15.79
CA PHE A 163 -14.98 -2.73 -15.87
C PHE A 163 -16.46 -2.40 -15.67
N LYS A 164 -16.78 -1.48 -14.75
CA LYS A 164 -18.17 -1.03 -14.55
C LYS A 164 -18.74 -0.34 -15.79
N ALA A 165 -17.94 0.49 -16.47
CA ALA A 165 -18.36 1.17 -17.69
C ALA A 165 -18.54 0.22 -18.86
N ASP A 166 -17.73 -0.83 -18.96
CA ASP A 166 -17.73 -1.76 -20.10
C ASP A 166 -18.76 -2.89 -19.93
N HIS A 167 -19.03 -3.35 -18.70
CA HIS A 167 -19.82 -4.55 -18.44
C HIS A 167 -21.04 -4.36 -17.52
N LEU A 168 -21.09 -3.31 -16.71
CA LEU A 168 -22.14 -3.12 -15.70
C LEU A 168 -22.98 -1.84 -15.90
N GLY A 169 -22.99 -1.27 -17.11
CA GLY A 169 -23.77 -0.07 -17.40
C GLY A 169 -23.27 1.21 -16.71
N GLY A 170 -22.03 1.21 -16.20
CA GLY A 170 -21.43 2.38 -15.61
C GLY A 170 -21.18 3.50 -16.62
N LYS A 171 -21.15 4.75 -16.15
CA LYS A 171 -20.93 5.91 -17.03
C LYS A 171 -19.48 5.97 -17.52
N ARG A 172 -19.25 6.04 -18.83
CA ARG A 172 -17.92 6.23 -19.42
C ARG A 172 -17.23 7.53 -18.97
N SER A 173 -18.00 8.59 -18.67
CA SER A 173 -17.47 9.83 -18.11
C SER A 173 -16.81 9.61 -16.75
N THR A 174 -17.43 8.78 -15.88
CA THR A 174 -16.86 8.39 -14.58
C THR A 174 -15.55 7.60 -14.76
N ALA A 175 -15.52 6.65 -15.69
CA ALA A 175 -14.30 5.89 -15.99
C ALA A 175 -13.16 6.82 -16.48
N ARG A 176 -13.46 7.79 -17.35
CA ARG A 176 -12.47 8.79 -17.79
C ARG A 176 -11.93 9.63 -16.64
N LEU A 177 -12.80 10.08 -15.73
CA LEU A 177 -12.38 10.85 -14.55
C LEU A 177 -11.51 9.98 -13.61
N CYS A 178 -11.87 8.73 -13.40
CA CYS A 178 -11.06 7.79 -12.61
C CYS A 178 -9.69 7.54 -13.26
N ASN A 179 -9.62 7.43 -14.58
CA ASN A 179 -8.35 7.28 -15.30
C ASN A 179 -7.45 8.54 -15.18
N LEU A 180 -8.03 9.74 -15.11
CA LEU A 180 -7.28 10.94 -14.74
C LEU A 180 -6.77 10.86 -13.30
N GLY A 181 -7.58 10.32 -12.38
CA GLY A 181 -7.15 10.03 -11.01
C GLY A 181 -5.96 9.06 -10.96
N ILE A 182 -6.01 7.96 -11.73
CA ILE A 182 -4.88 7.02 -11.88
C ILE A 182 -3.64 7.76 -12.36
N SER A 183 -3.75 8.60 -13.38
CA SER A 183 -2.62 9.37 -13.91
C SER A 183 -2.02 10.31 -12.86
N LEU A 184 -2.85 10.91 -12.00
CA LEU A 184 -2.40 11.75 -10.90
C LEU A 184 -1.66 10.92 -9.83
N LEU A 185 -2.19 9.78 -9.42
CA LEU A 185 -1.53 8.90 -8.45
C LEU A 185 -0.18 8.40 -8.98
N GLU A 186 -0.14 7.98 -10.25
CA GLU A 186 1.10 7.58 -10.94
C GLU A 186 2.12 8.73 -11.05
N TYR A 187 1.65 9.98 -11.22
CA TYR A 187 2.52 11.14 -11.18
C TYR A 187 3.22 11.31 -9.83
N PHE A 188 2.51 11.10 -8.71
CA PHE A 188 3.10 11.18 -7.38
C PHE A 188 4.16 10.09 -7.14
N ARG A 189 3.92 8.85 -7.60
CA ARG A 189 4.86 7.74 -7.39
C ARG A 189 5.95 7.59 -8.46
N ARG A 190 5.93 8.40 -9.54
CA ARG A 190 6.89 8.29 -10.65
C ARG A 190 8.35 8.37 -10.23
N THR A 191 8.67 9.24 -9.26
CA THR A 191 10.03 9.37 -8.74
C THR A 191 10.46 8.11 -8.00
N ALA A 192 9.58 7.56 -7.15
CA ALA A 192 9.85 6.31 -6.45
C ALA A 192 10.11 5.16 -7.43
N ARG A 193 9.24 4.97 -8.43
CA ARG A 193 9.42 3.94 -9.46
C ARG A 193 10.76 4.06 -10.16
N LYS A 194 11.11 5.26 -10.66
CA LYS A 194 12.36 5.50 -11.37
C LYS A 194 13.60 5.20 -10.51
N GLU A 195 13.60 5.65 -9.26
CA GLU A 195 14.75 5.45 -8.37
C GLU A 195 14.85 3.98 -7.90
N LEU A 196 13.73 3.28 -7.72
CA LEU A 196 13.71 1.85 -7.43
C LEU A 196 14.20 1.02 -8.63
N GLU A 197 13.80 1.36 -9.86
CA GLU A 197 14.32 0.74 -11.10
C GLU A 197 15.83 0.90 -11.24
N ALA A 198 16.38 2.01 -10.77
CA ALA A 198 17.81 2.29 -10.82
C ALA A 198 18.61 1.73 -9.62
N SER A 199 17.91 1.22 -8.58
CA SER A 199 18.53 0.68 -7.38
C SER A 199 19.08 -0.73 -7.60
N ARG A 200 20.02 -1.15 -6.75
CA ARG A 200 20.64 -2.49 -6.81
C ARG A 200 19.83 -3.55 -6.05
N HIS A 201 19.04 -3.13 -5.06
CA HIS A 201 18.46 -4.05 -4.10
C HIS A 201 16.93 -4.01 -4.03
N PHE A 202 16.28 -3.08 -4.74
CA PHE A 202 14.84 -2.90 -4.64
C PHE A 202 14.15 -3.11 -5.99
N THR A 203 12.93 -3.60 -5.96
CA THR A 203 12.10 -3.77 -7.15
C THR A 203 11.10 -2.62 -7.29
N PRO A 204 10.86 -2.10 -8.50
CA PRO A 204 9.85 -1.08 -8.75
C PRO A 204 8.43 -1.64 -8.60
N GLN A 205 7.47 -0.75 -8.44
CA GLN A 205 6.05 -1.09 -8.39
C GLN A 205 5.53 -1.50 -9.77
N ALA A 206 4.69 -2.51 -9.84
CA ALA A 206 3.95 -2.84 -11.05
C ALA A 206 2.90 -1.77 -11.39
N LYS A 207 2.49 -1.72 -12.65
CA LYS A 207 1.34 -0.91 -13.05
C LYS A 207 0.05 -1.64 -12.74
N ILE A 208 -0.98 -0.91 -12.31
CA ILE A 208 -2.28 -1.51 -12.01
C ILE A 208 -2.89 -2.28 -13.21
N SER A 209 -2.61 -1.82 -14.44
CA SER A 209 -3.02 -2.53 -15.65
C SER A 209 -2.37 -3.90 -15.81
N ASN A 210 -1.11 -4.05 -15.34
CA ASN A 210 -0.41 -5.33 -15.38
C ASN A 210 -0.99 -6.30 -14.35
N LEU A 211 -1.28 -5.81 -13.14
CA LEU A 211 -1.96 -6.61 -12.11
C LEU A 211 -3.33 -7.10 -12.63
N ALA A 212 -4.10 -6.20 -13.26
CA ALA A 212 -5.38 -6.55 -13.85
C ALA A 212 -5.24 -7.60 -14.96
N ALA A 213 -4.25 -7.45 -15.85
CA ALA A 213 -3.97 -8.41 -16.91
C ALA A 213 -3.61 -9.79 -16.36
N MET A 214 -2.78 -9.87 -15.31
CA MET A 214 -2.46 -11.14 -14.66
C MET A 214 -3.68 -11.74 -13.94
N ALA A 215 -4.44 -10.93 -13.22
CA ALA A 215 -5.57 -11.41 -12.43
C ALA A 215 -6.72 -11.96 -13.28
N GLN A 216 -6.99 -11.38 -14.45
CA GLN A 216 -8.16 -11.74 -15.28
C GLN A 216 -8.13 -13.18 -15.79
N ASP A 217 -6.95 -13.81 -15.88
CA ASP A 217 -6.81 -15.21 -16.28
C ASP A 217 -7.22 -16.18 -15.16
N PHE A 218 -7.24 -15.68 -13.94
CA PHE A 218 -7.55 -16.45 -12.72
C PHE A 218 -8.94 -16.13 -12.16
N VAL A 219 -9.30 -14.85 -12.12
CA VAL A 219 -10.54 -14.35 -11.51
C VAL A 219 -11.10 -13.20 -12.34
N SER A 220 -12.42 -13.14 -12.49
CA SER A 220 -13.05 -12.01 -13.19
C SER A 220 -12.77 -10.68 -12.50
N LEU A 221 -12.41 -9.65 -13.28
CA LEU A 221 -12.28 -8.27 -12.78
C LEU A 221 -13.62 -7.66 -12.27
N GLY A 222 -14.72 -8.38 -12.44
CA GLY A 222 -16.01 -8.07 -11.82
C GLY A 222 -16.06 -8.34 -10.32
N ASN A 223 -15.11 -9.09 -9.75
CA ASN A 223 -14.97 -9.26 -8.31
C ASN A 223 -14.33 -8.01 -7.70
N GLN A 224 -15.13 -7.01 -7.36
CA GLN A 224 -14.69 -5.66 -6.98
C GLN A 224 -15.05 -5.28 -5.53
N THR A 225 -15.58 -6.23 -4.74
CA THR A 225 -15.92 -5.99 -3.34
C THR A 225 -14.69 -6.18 -2.47
N GLY A 226 -14.42 -5.23 -1.58
CA GLY A 226 -13.18 -5.20 -0.80
C GLY A 226 -11.97 -5.11 -1.70
N GLU A 227 -10.96 -5.93 -1.46
CA GLU A 227 -9.76 -6.05 -2.28
C GLU A 227 -10.03 -6.69 -3.64
N GLY A 228 -11.09 -7.50 -3.73
CA GLY A 228 -11.55 -8.09 -4.98
C GLY A 228 -10.45 -8.78 -5.78
N TRP A 229 -10.50 -8.67 -7.12
CA TRP A 229 -9.52 -9.26 -8.03
C TRP A 229 -8.08 -8.80 -7.76
N PHE A 230 -7.93 -7.63 -7.14
CA PHE A 230 -6.63 -7.04 -6.84
C PHE A 230 -5.80 -7.93 -5.90
N LEU A 231 -6.42 -8.57 -4.90
CA LEU A 231 -5.73 -9.50 -4.00
C LEU A 231 -5.11 -10.69 -4.76
N THR A 232 -5.85 -11.27 -5.72
CA THR A 232 -5.30 -12.30 -6.59
C THR A 232 -4.16 -11.75 -7.46
N GLY A 233 -4.31 -10.53 -7.99
CA GLY A 233 -3.28 -9.84 -8.76
C GLY A 233 -1.99 -9.60 -7.97
N GLU A 234 -2.09 -9.17 -6.69
CA GLU A 234 -0.93 -9.02 -5.81
C GLU A 234 -0.20 -10.35 -5.59
N MET A 235 -0.92 -11.44 -5.36
CA MET A 235 -0.31 -12.76 -5.21
C MET A 235 0.45 -13.18 -6.48
N LEU A 236 -0.14 -12.98 -7.65
CA LEU A 236 0.49 -13.30 -8.94
C LEU A 236 1.73 -12.44 -9.20
N GLU A 237 1.69 -11.13 -8.89
CA GLU A 237 2.85 -10.26 -9.01
C GLU A 237 4.00 -10.73 -8.10
N LEU A 238 3.70 -11.10 -6.86
CA LEU A 238 4.68 -11.63 -5.92
C LEU A 238 5.32 -12.91 -6.48
N ILE A 239 4.53 -13.87 -6.94
CA ILE A 239 5.02 -15.13 -7.52
C ILE A 239 5.93 -14.85 -8.74
N HIS A 240 5.49 -13.99 -9.66
CA HIS A 240 6.28 -13.63 -10.84
C HIS A 240 7.57 -12.86 -10.50
N SER A 241 7.61 -12.19 -9.35
CA SER A 241 8.83 -11.51 -8.83
C SER A 241 9.73 -12.45 -8.01
N GLY A 242 9.44 -13.74 -7.96
CA GLY A 242 10.21 -14.75 -7.24
C GLY A 242 9.92 -14.78 -5.73
N VAL A 243 8.77 -14.29 -5.29
CA VAL A 243 8.29 -14.40 -3.90
C VAL A 243 7.24 -15.51 -3.85
N GLU A 244 7.69 -16.75 -3.70
CA GLU A 244 6.84 -17.94 -3.79
C GLU A 244 6.08 -18.25 -2.48
N ASN A 245 6.57 -17.73 -1.35
CA ASN A 245 5.90 -17.91 -0.06
C ASN A 245 5.00 -16.70 0.22
N ILE A 246 3.70 -16.93 0.45
CA ILE A 246 2.72 -15.86 0.66
C ILE A 246 1.88 -16.14 1.90
N VAL A 247 1.78 -15.13 2.77
CA VAL A 247 0.84 -15.09 3.88
C VAL A 247 -0.30 -14.16 3.51
N CYS A 248 -1.52 -14.67 3.56
CA CYS A 248 -2.74 -13.90 3.34
C CYS A 248 -3.39 -13.58 4.69
N THR A 249 -3.31 -12.33 5.12
CA THR A 249 -3.87 -11.85 6.38
C THR A 249 -5.28 -11.34 6.20
N GLN A 250 -6.23 -11.79 7.03
CA GLN A 250 -7.62 -11.37 6.94
C GLN A 250 -8.38 -11.48 8.27
N PRO A 251 -9.44 -10.68 8.49
CA PRO A 251 -10.38 -10.92 9.59
C PRO A 251 -11.17 -12.22 9.35
N PHE A 252 -11.65 -12.84 10.43
CA PHE A 252 -12.39 -14.09 10.35
C PHE A 252 -13.58 -14.04 9.39
N GLY A 253 -14.34 -12.94 9.36
CA GLY A 253 -15.57 -12.80 8.57
C GLY A 253 -15.38 -12.08 7.22
N CYS A 254 -14.16 -11.93 6.69
CA CYS A 254 -13.94 -11.23 5.44
C CYS A 254 -14.29 -12.09 4.22
N LEU A 255 -15.53 -11.99 3.75
CA LEU A 255 -16.01 -12.77 2.59
C LEU A 255 -15.20 -12.55 1.30
N PRO A 256 -14.86 -11.32 0.88
CA PRO A 256 -14.04 -11.11 -0.31
C PRO A 256 -12.70 -11.85 -0.24
N ASN A 257 -12.01 -11.78 0.90
CA ASN A 257 -10.72 -12.48 1.08
C ASN A 257 -10.87 -14.01 1.07
N HIS A 258 -11.99 -14.55 1.53
CA HIS A 258 -12.27 -15.99 1.39
C HIS A 258 -12.41 -16.42 -0.06
N ILE A 259 -12.95 -15.57 -0.93
CA ILE A 259 -13.19 -15.87 -2.35
C ILE A 259 -11.91 -15.66 -3.17
N VAL A 260 -11.40 -14.42 -3.19
CA VAL A 260 -10.30 -13.98 -4.08
C VAL A 260 -8.91 -14.12 -3.48
N GLY A 261 -8.81 -14.39 -2.19
CA GLY A 261 -7.57 -14.76 -1.48
C GLY A 261 -7.50 -16.27 -1.30
N LYS A 262 -8.07 -16.77 -0.19
CA LYS A 262 -8.01 -18.19 0.17
C LYS A 262 -8.58 -19.12 -0.90
N GLY A 263 -9.68 -18.74 -1.57
CA GLY A 263 -10.32 -19.55 -2.62
C GLY A 263 -9.46 -19.73 -3.86
N MET A 264 -8.49 -18.84 -4.10
CA MET A 264 -7.61 -18.89 -5.26
C MET A 264 -6.31 -19.66 -5.02
N ILE A 265 -5.97 -19.99 -3.74
CA ILE A 265 -4.69 -20.62 -3.37
C ILE A 265 -4.39 -21.88 -4.20
N ARG A 266 -5.38 -22.74 -4.39
CA ARG A 266 -5.18 -23.98 -5.17
C ARG A 266 -4.79 -23.67 -6.61
N LYS A 267 -5.57 -22.79 -7.27
CA LYS A 267 -5.33 -22.41 -8.66
C LYS A 267 -4.01 -21.65 -8.87
N LEU A 268 -3.50 -20.99 -7.83
CA LEU A 268 -2.21 -20.29 -7.86
C LEU A 268 -1.01 -21.23 -7.64
N LYS A 269 -1.24 -22.44 -7.08
CA LYS A 269 -0.20 -23.45 -6.87
C LYS A 269 -0.03 -24.40 -8.05
N ASP A 270 -1.05 -24.53 -8.90
CA ASP A 270 -1.03 -25.32 -10.12
C ASP A 270 -0.40 -24.52 -11.28
#